data_353423048f98495762aca8d28a0c380b
#
_entry.id   353423048f98495762aca8d28a0c380b
#
_cell.length_a   1.000
_cell.length_b   1.000
_cell.length_c   1.000
_cell.angle_alpha   90.00
_cell.angle_beta   90.00
_cell.angle_gamma   90.00
#
_symmetry.space_group_name_H-M   'P 1'
#
loop_
_entity.id
_entity.type
_entity.pdbx_description
1 polymer ?
#
loop_
_entity_poly.entity_id
_entity_poly.type
_entity_poly.pdbx_seq_one_letter_code
_entity_poly.pdbx_strand_id
1 'polypeptide(L)'
;MERVTLNQKEQRRLMVLNQVGEGKLVGWEAAIVLGLSVRQVRRVMAGYRVEGAAALVHGNRGRKPRHALDDRIRQSVAEFASTTYAGFNTQHFTEILAEREGIVLSRSTVRRILRERGLETSRKRRAPKHRSRRVRRQQEGQMLQIDGSPHDWLEGRGPRLTLVGAIDDATGKVPYALLRRQEDSQGYFLLLEGIVAREGIPLSLYHDRHSIFYHTMDKEESLEEQLEGKRKPTQFGRLMEELGITSIAAHSPQAKGRVERLWGTFQDRLVSELRLAGACTADVANRALWSFLPRYNARFPVPAAQTGSAYVKPGAEFLPQEVFCFKYERTVGVDNVVQFGEHRMQIMPTAERASYARAKVQVHERMDGSLAVYYQGRYLASQPAPLEAPVLRSRKMKTALPNMVQADATPLPTNNEALVPIPTEVRPRIPARPARNHPWNSYISGFAHR
;
A
#
# COMPACT_ATOMS: atom_id res chain seq x y z
N MET A 1 -64.74 -13.79 -8.32
CA MET A 1 -64.63 -12.58 -7.47
C MET A 1 -63.15 -12.29 -7.26
N GLU A 2 -62.67 -11.17 -7.79
CA GLU A 2 -61.29 -10.75 -7.53
C GLU A 2 -61.15 -10.40 -6.06
N ARG A 3 -60.14 -10.99 -5.42
CA ARG A 3 -59.80 -10.66 -4.03
C ARG A 3 -59.08 -9.33 -3.99
N VAL A 4 -59.73 -8.30 -3.50
CA VAL A 4 -59.16 -6.97 -3.31
C VAL A 4 -58.56 -6.88 -1.91
N THR A 5 -57.25 -6.67 -1.82
CA THR A 5 -56.56 -6.45 -0.54
C THR A 5 -56.58 -4.95 -0.21
N LEU A 6 -57.22 -4.56 0.88
CA LEU A 6 -57.30 -3.18 1.32
C LEU A 6 -56.28 -2.87 2.39
N ASN A 7 -55.64 -1.69 2.33
CA ASN A 7 -54.82 -1.19 3.41
C ASN A 7 -55.67 -0.61 4.57
N GLN A 8 -55.10 -0.31 5.71
CA GLN A 8 -55.80 0.15 6.90
C GLN A 8 -56.70 1.41 6.66
N LYS A 9 -56.23 2.35 5.85
CA LYS A 9 -57.02 3.54 5.46
C LYS A 9 -58.19 3.21 4.54
N GLU A 10 -57.97 2.29 3.63
CA GLU A 10 -59.02 1.81 2.71
C GLU A 10 -60.05 0.96 3.43
N GLN A 11 -59.63 0.12 4.40
CA GLN A 11 -60.57 -0.61 5.30
C GLN A 11 -61.42 0.33 6.11
N ARG A 12 -60.81 1.41 6.74
CA ARG A 12 -61.55 2.41 7.46
C ARG A 12 -62.57 3.12 6.57
N ARG A 13 -62.23 3.45 5.31
CA ARG A 13 -63.17 4.01 4.33
C ARG A 13 -64.31 3.04 4.03
N LEU A 14 -64.00 1.75 3.83
CA LEU A 14 -65.03 0.73 3.61
C LEU A 14 -66.03 0.66 4.75
N MET A 15 -65.53 0.59 5.98
CA MET A 15 -66.42 0.55 7.18
C MET A 15 -67.34 1.75 7.27
N VAL A 16 -66.85 2.96 7.05
CA VAL A 16 -67.61 4.19 7.11
C VAL A 16 -68.62 4.27 5.98
N LEU A 17 -68.27 3.87 4.75
CA LEU A 17 -69.15 3.87 3.59
C LEU A 17 -70.30 2.83 3.73
N ASN A 18 -70.01 1.69 4.38
CA ASN A 18 -71.03 0.70 4.67
C ASN A 18 -72.09 1.30 5.63
N GLN A 19 -71.66 2.02 6.68
CA GLN A 19 -72.54 2.70 7.61
C GLN A 19 -73.39 3.79 6.95
N VAL A 20 -72.79 4.48 5.93
CA VAL A 20 -73.55 5.44 5.11
C VAL A 20 -74.57 4.72 4.22
N GLY A 21 -74.19 3.57 3.64
CA GLY A 21 -75.09 2.76 2.81
C GLY A 21 -76.26 2.16 3.59
N GLU A 22 -76.02 1.80 4.87
CA GLU A 22 -77.01 1.30 5.81
C GLU A 22 -77.89 2.42 6.45
N GLY A 23 -77.65 3.68 6.10
CA GLY A 23 -78.38 4.81 6.68
C GLY A 23 -78.03 5.16 8.13
N LYS A 24 -76.97 4.54 8.69
CA LYS A 24 -76.48 4.77 10.06
C LYS A 24 -75.66 6.05 10.23
N LEU A 25 -75.11 6.54 9.12
CA LEU A 25 -74.30 7.77 9.05
C LEU A 25 -74.74 8.61 7.85
N VAL A 26 -74.83 9.92 8.03
CA VAL A 26 -75.06 10.83 6.92
C VAL A 26 -73.73 11.30 6.30
N GLY A 27 -73.77 11.73 5.02
CA GLY A 27 -72.57 12.03 4.26
C GLY A 27 -71.66 13.09 4.84
N TRP A 28 -72.17 14.05 5.63
CA TRP A 28 -71.36 15.06 6.30
C TRP A 28 -70.66 14.49 7.54
N GLU A 29 -71.27 13.57 8.28
CA GLU A 29 -70.61 12.85 9.40
C GLU A 29 -69.51 11.95 8.91
N ALA A 30 -69.74 11.21 7.80
CA ALA A 30 -68.71 10.41 7.15
C ALA A 30 -67.51 11.26 6.69
N ALA A 31 -67.79 12.50 6.24
CA ALA A 31 -66.72 13.44 5.89
C ALA A 31 -65.85 13.82 7.10
N ILE A 32 -66.45 14.07 8.25
CA ILE A 32 -65.71 14.34 9.50
C ILE A 32 -64.91 13.13 9.92
N VAL A 33 -65.51 11.94 9.97
CA VAL A 33 -64.86 10.70 10.39
C VAL A 33 -63.66 10.33 9.49
N LEU A 34 -63.80 10.55 8.18
CA LEU A 34 -62.75 10.24 7.21
C LEU A 34 -61.75 11.38 6.99
N GLY A 35 -61.98 12.58 7.53
CA GLY A 35 -61.18 13.77 7.26
C GLY A 35 -61.22 14.17 5.75
N LEU A 36 -62.37 14.01 5.11
CA LEU A 36 -62.59 14.30 3.70
C LEU A 36 -63.65 15.39 3.53
N SER A 37 -63.69 16.06 2.39
CA SER A 37 -64.82 16.92 2.06
C SER A 37 -66.09 16.09 1.73
N VAL A 38 -67.27 16.64 1.97
CA VAL A 38 -68.56 15.99 1.61
C VAL A 38 -68.61 15.62 0.13
N ARG A 39 -68.05 16.48 -0.74
CA ARG A 39 -67.94 16.20 -2.18
C ARG A 39 -67.08 14.97 -2.47
N GLN A 40 -65.94 14.81 -1.75
CA GLN A 40 -65.07 13.63 -1.88
C GLN A 40 -65.80 12.37 -1.40
N VAL A 41 -66.50 12.41 -0.28
CA VAL A 41 -67.29 11.29 0.23
C VAL A 41 -68.31 10.86 -0.79
N ARG A 42 -69.09 11.81 -1.36
CA ARG A 42 -70.08 11.52 -2.43
C ARG A 42 -69.43 10.86 -3.63
N ARG A 43 -68.26 11.34 -4.09
CA ARG A 43 -67.54 10.77 -5.19
C ARG A 43 -67.07 9.33 -4.93
N VAL A 44 -66.48 9.12 -3.71
CA VAL A 44 -66.00 7.78 -3.32
C VAL A 44 -67.16 6.82 -3.15
N MET A 45 -68.29 7.28 -2.60
CA MET A 45 -69.52 6.50 -2.46
C MET A 45 -70.15 6.12 -3.80
N ALA A 46 -70.14 7.03 -4.78
CA ALA A 46 -70.59 6.72 -6.13
C ALA A 46 -69.73 5.62 -6.78
N GLY A 47 -68.40 5.70 -6.71
CA GLY A 47 -67.48 4.64 -7.14
C GLY A 47 -67.72 3.33 -6.40
N TYR A 48 -67.88 3.39 -5.05
CA TYR A 48 -68.14 2.21 -4.24
C TYR A 48 -69.43 1.48 -4.60
N ARG A 49 -70.46 2.22 -4.99
CA ARG A 49 -71.74 1.62 -5.47
C ARG A 49 -71.61 0.88 -6.81
N VAL A 50 -70.69 1.33 -7.66
CA VAL A 50 -70.48 0.73 -9.01
C VAL A 50 -69.49 -0.42 -8.96
N GLU A 51 -68.34 -0.23 -8.32
CA GLU A 51 -67.20 -1.16 -8.37
C GLU A 51 -66.94 -1.88 -7.03
N GLY A 52 -67.75 -1.62 -6.01
CA GLY A 52 -67.58 -2.20 -4.69
C GLY A 52 -66.26 -1.78 -4.02
N ALA A 53 -65.69 -2.67 -3.25
CA ALA A 53 -64.44 -2.43 -2.50
C ALA A 53 -63.23 -2.08 -3.41
N ALA A 54 -63.27 -2.45 -4.69
CA ALA A 54 -62.22 -2.13 -5.66
C ALA A 54 -62.07 -0.62 -5.88
N ALA A 55 -63.16 0.13 -5.87
CA ALA A 55 -63.14 1.60 -6.00
C ALA A 55 -62.39 2.33 -4.87
N LEU A 56 -62.18 1.67 -3.73
CA LEU A 56 -61.47 2.25 -2.57
C LEU A 56 -59.96 2.14 -2.66
N VAL A 57 -59.49 1.28 -3.55
CA VAL A 57 -58.06 1.11 -3.79
C VAL A 57 -57.50 2.37 -4.43
N HIS A 58 -56.39 2.87 -3.90
CA HIS A 58 -55.78 4.07 -4.45
C HIS A 58 -55.31 3.82 -5.90
N GLY A 59 -55.79 4.63 -6.89
CA GLY A 59 -55.55 4.44 -8.32
C GLY A 59 -54.06 4.45 -8.75
N ASN A 60 -53.17 4.89 -7.88
CA ASN A 60 -51.72 4.81 -8.10
C ASN A 60 -51.09 3.55 -7.49
N ARG A 61 -51.90 2.66 -6.92
CA ARG A 61 -51.36 1.42 -6.34
C ARG A 61 -50.77 0.55 -7.44
N GLY A 62 -49.49 0.14 -7.30
CA GLY A 62 -48.79 -0.66 -8.30
C GLY A 62 -48.31 0.12 -9.53
N ARG A 63 -48.67 1.38 -9.70
CA ARG A 63 -48.18 2.21 -10.80
C ARG A 63 -46.69 2.52 -10.63
N LYS A 64 -45.87 2.09 -11.60
CA LYS A 64 -44.44 2.48 -11.61
C LYS A 64 -44.34 4.00 -11.81
N PRO A 65 -43.54 4.74 -10.99
CA PRO A 65 -43.29 6.16 -11.22
C PRO A 65 -42.67 6.41 -12.59
N ARG A 66 -42.96 7.55 -13.22
CA ARG A 66 -42.43 7.89 -14.56
C ARG A 66 -40.91 7.89 -14.61
N HIS A 67 -40.24 8.15 -13.48
CA HIS A 67 -38.80 8.14 -13.32
C HIS A 67 -38.26 6.83 -12.70
N ALA A 68 -39.07 5.77 -12.69
CA ALA A 68 -38.60 4.46 -12.22
C ALA A 68 -37.49 3.96 -13.16
N LEU A 69 -36.39 3.52 -12.57
CA LEU A 69 -35.28 2.94 -13.30
C LEU A 69 -35.73 1.67 -14.02
N ASP A 70 -35.30 1.49 -15.28
CA ASP A 70 -35.54 0.29 -16.06
C ASP A 70 -35.05 -0.96 -15.32
N ASP A 71 -35.88 -2.00 -15.34
CA ASP A 71 -35.56 -3.27 -14.68
C ASP A 71 -34.32 -3.94 -15.32
N ARG A 72 -34.04 -3.71 -16.61
CA ARG A 72 -32.84 -4.17 -17.30
C ARG A 72 -31.59 -3.55 -16.67
N ILE A 73 -31.58 -2.23 -16.45
CA ILE A 73 -30.44 -1.53 -15.78
C ILE A 73 -30.25 -2.05 -14.37
N ARG A 74 -31.34 -2.29 -13.63
CA ARG A 74 -31.26 -2.86 -12.26
C ARG A 74 -30.64 -4.25 -12.27
N GLN A 75 -30.99 -5.07 -13.26
CA GLN A 75 -30.42 -6.41 -13.43
C GLN A 75 -28.94 -6.36 -13.79
N SER A 76 -28.56 -5.53 -14.78
CA SER A 76 -27.14 -5.35 -15.16
C SER A 76 -26.28 -4.87 -13.99
N VAL A 77 -26.77 -3.90 -13.19
CA VAL A 77 -26.06 -3.43 -11.99
C VAL A 77 -25.87 -4.56 -10.97
N ALA A 78 -26.89 -5.40 -10.77
CA ALA A 78 -26.78 -6.53 -9.83
C ALA A 78 -25.83 -7.61 -10.36
N GLU A 79 -25.85 -7.90 -11.65
CA GLU A 79 -24.94 -8.84 -12.32
C GLU A 79 -23.48 -8.37 -12.22
N PHE A 80 -23.19 -7.14 -12.58
CA PHE A 80 -21.87 -6.55 -12.43
C PHE A 80 -21.35 -6.61 -10.99
N ALA A 81 -22.21 -6.35 -10.00
CA ALA A 81 -21.83 -6.40 -8.59
C ALA A 81 -21.54 -7.83 -8.08
N SER A 82 -22.14 -8.86 -8.68
CA SER A 82 -21.92 -10.25 -8.31
C SER A 82 -20.78 -10.92 -9.07
N THR A 83 -20.38 -10.37 -10.21
CA THR A 83 -19.37 -10.93 -11.12
C THR A 83 -18.12 -10.05 -11.17
N THR A 84 -18.04 -9.18 -12.19
CA THR A 84 -16.85 -8.38 -12.54
C THR A 84 -16.38 -7.48 -11.38
N TYR A 85 -17.32 -6.84 -10.68
CA TYR A 85 -17.04 -5.88 -9.63
C TYR A 85 -17.38 -6.40 -8.23
N ALA A 86 -17.31 -7.71 -8.04
CA ALA A 86 -17.55 -8.32 -6.74
C ALA A 86 -16.62 -7.74 -5.65
N GLY A 87 -17.18 -7.40 -4.48
CA GLY A 87 -16.43 -6.87 -3.35
C GLY A 87 -16.05 -5.38 -3.43
N PHE A 88 -16.44 -4.66 -4.49
CA PHE A 88 -16.26 -3.21 -4.54
C PHE A 88 -17.13 -2.51 -3.49
N ASN A 89 -16.60 -1.45 -2.86
CA ASN A 89 -17.47 -0.59 -2.07
C ASN A 89 -18.47 0.14 -2.95
N THR A 90 -19.65 0.42 -2.42
CA THR A 90 -20.76 1.02 -3.20
C THR A 90 -20.39 2.33 -3.89
N GLN A 91 -19.53 3.16 -3.30
CA GLN A 91 -19.11 4.42 -3.91
C GLN A 91 -18.20 4.17 -5.11
N HIS A 92 -17.19 3.33 -4.94
CA HIS A 92 -16.25 2.97 -6.01
C HIS A 92 -16.99 2.26 -7.15
N PHE A 93 -17.89 1.35 -6.82
CA PHE A 93 -18.73 0.66 -7.81
C PHE A 93 -19.61 1.63 -8.60
N THR A 94 -20.24 2.60 -7.94
CA THR A 94 -21.03 3.64 -8.62
C THR A 94 -20.20 4.43 -9.63
N GLU A 95 -18.96 4.73 -9.29
CA GLU A 95 -18.02 5.47 -10.13
C GLU A 95 -17.60 4.64 -11.35
N ILE A 96 -17.25 3.38 -11.14
CA ILE A 96 -16.87 2.44 -12.21
C ILE A 96 -18.04 2.17 -13.17
N LEU A 97 -19.26 2.05 -12.66
CA LEU A 97 -20.44 1.92 -13.51
C LEU A 97 -20.58 3.10 -14.48
N ALA A 98 -20.33 4.32 -14.01
CA ALA A 98 -20.38 5.50 -14.87
C ALA A 98 -19.19 5.56 -15.85
N GLU A 99 -17.96 5.22 -15.37
CA GLU A 99 -16.73 5.36 -16.16
C GLU A 99 -16.56 4.26 -17.23
N ARG A 100 -16.93 3.02 -16.93
CA ARG A 100 -16.68 1.86 -17.79
C ARG A 100 -17.92 1.31 -18.46
N GLU A 101 -19.07 1.33 -17.76
CA GLU A 101 -20.30 0.72 -18.26
C GLU A 101 -21.29 1.77 -18.81
N GLY A 102 -20.98 3.07 -18.70
CA GLY A 102 -21.86 4.16 -19.13
C GLY A 102 -23.15 4.28 -18.31
N ILE A 103 -23.26 3.58 -17.17
CA ILE A 103 -24.44 3.57 -16.31
C ILE A 103 -24.29 4.65 -15.24
N VAL A 104 -24.90 5.81 -15.48
CA VAL A 104 -24.86 6.96 -14.57
C VAL A 104 -26.02 6.89 -13.58
N LEU A 105 -25.71 6.53 -12.33
CA LEU A 105 -26.68 6.41 -11.23
C LEU A 105 -26.17 7.12 -9.98
N SER A 106 -27.10 7.51 -9.09
CA SER A 106 -26.69 7.97 -7.78
C SER A 106 -26.23 6.80 -6.89
N ARG A 107 -25.30 7.06 -5.97
CA ARG A 107 -24.87 6.07 -4.97
C ARG A 107 -26.04 5.48 -4.17
N SER A 108 -27.04 6.29 -3.84
CA SER A 108 -28.23 5.84 -3.10
C SER A 108 -29.07 4.86 -3.93
N THR A 109 -29.18 5.08 -5.24
CA THR A 109 -29.85 4.15 -6.16
C THR A 109 -29.11 2.83 -6.27
N VAL A 110 -27.79 2.87 -6.51
CA VAL A 110 -26.96 1.67 -6.56
C VAL A 110 -27.04 0.90 -5.23
N ARG A 111 -26.91 1.58 -4.09
CA ARG A 111 -27.03 0.95 -2.78
C ARG A 111 -28.38 0.26 -2.58
N ARG A 112 -29.48 0.87 -3.03
CA ARG A 112 -30.82 0.28 -2.94
C ARG A 112 -30.92 -1.00 -3.77
N ILE A 113 -30.39 -0.99 -5.01
CA ILE A 113 -30.37 -2.18 -5.89
C ILE A 113 -29.58 -3.32 -5.23
N LEU A 114 -28.38 -3.01 -4.72
CA LEU A 114 -27.54 -4.01 -4.04
C LEU A 114 -28.21 -4.61 -2.80
N ARG A 115 -28.91 -3.77 -2.00
CA ARG A 115 -29.65 -4.21 -0.82
C ARG A 115 -30.80 -5.14 -1.18
N GLU A 116 -31.58 -4.79 -2.19
CA GLU A 116 -32.71 -5.59 -2.68
C GLU A 116 -32.26 -6.99 -3.15
N ARG A 117 -31.01 -7.13 -3.58
CA ARG A 117 -30.40 -8.38 -4.02
C ARG A 117 -29.53 -9.07 -2.97
N GLY A 118 -29.44 -8.52 -1.75
CA GLY A 118 -28.59 -9.06 -0.69
C GLY A 118 -27.08 -8.93 -0.93
N LEU A 119 -26.65 -8.06 -1.86
CA LEU A 119 -25.26 -7.86 -2.26
C LEU A 119 -24.59 -6.69 -1.51
N GLU A 120 -25.25 -6.13 -0.50
CA GLU A 120 -24.73 -4.98 0.24
C GLU A 120 -23.52 -5.37 1.10
N THR A 121 -22.38 -4.72 0.89
CA THR A 121 -21.21 -4.87 1.77
C THR A 121 -21.42 -4.08 3.06
N SER A 122 -21.64 -4.78 4.16
CA SER A 122 -21.80 -4.14 5.48
C SER A 122 -20.44 -3.81 6.09
N ARG A 123 -20.01 -2.56 6.01
CA ARG A 123 -18.85 -2.09 6.77
C ARG A 123 -19.32 -1.65 8.16
N LYS A 124 -18.91 -2.36 9.22
CA LYS A 124 -19.19 -1.94 10.60
C LYS A 124 -18.58 -0.55 10.85
N ARG A 125 -19.41 0.44 11.16
CA ARG A 125 -18.93 1.76 11.58
C ARG A 125 -18.33 1.63 12.98
N ARG A 126 -17.09 2.07 13.14
CA ARG A 126 -16.50 2.27 14.47
C ARG A 126 -17.12 3.51 15.10
N ALA A 127 -17.27 3.50 16.42
CA ALA A 127 -17.70 4.69 17.16
C ALA A 127 -16.76 5.88 16.87
N PRO A 128 -17.31 7.10 16.74
CA PRO A 128 -16.49 8.28 16.52
C PRO A 128 -15.58 8.50 17.73
N LYS A 129 -14.27 8.72 17.47
CA LYS A 129 -13.30 9.11 18.49
C LYS A 129 -12.92 10.57 18.26
N HIS A 130 -12.83 11.34 19.34
CA HIS A 130 -12.30 12.70 19.27
C HIS A 130 -10.84 12.65 18.77
N ARG A 131 -10.54 13.43 17.74
CA ARG A 131 -9.19 13.59 17.18
C ARG A 131 -8.96 15.07 16.89
N SER A 132 -7.89 15.64 17.41
CA SER A 132 -7.45 16.97 17.00
C SER A 132 -6.93 16.92 15.57
N ARG A 133 -7.25 17.93 14.77
CA ARG A 133 -6.77 18.05 13.40
C ARG A 133 -5.53 18.95 13.39
N ARG A 134 -4.43 18.44 12.83
CA ARG A 134 -3.28 19.28 12.48
C ARG A 134 -3.62 20.12 11.26
N VAL A 135 -3.25 21.40 11.30
CA VAL A 135 -3.37 22.31 10.15
C VAL A 135 -2.55 21.75 8.98
N ARG A 136 -3.08 21.87 7.77
CA ARG A 136 -2.36 21.50 6.54
C ARG A 136 -1.23 22.50 6.27
N ARG A 137 -0.20 22.05 5.55
CA ARG A 137 0.75 22.99 4.94
C ARG A 137 0.00 23.85 3.94
N GLN A 138 0.54 25.05 3.67
CA GLN A 138 -0.18 26.04 2.89
C GLN A 138 -0.07 25.79 1.39
N GLN A 139 1.07 25.21 0.93
CA GLN A 139 1.40 25.09 -0.47
C GLN A 139 1.78 23.64 -0.83
N GLU A 140 1.43 23.22 -2.04
CA GLU A 140 1.78 21.92 -2.60
C GLU A 140 3.31 21.76 -2.70
N GLY A 141 3.85 20.58 -2.36
CA GLY A 141 5.29 20.32 -2.36
C GLY A 141 6.04 20.83 -1.12
N GLN A 142 5.38 21.59 -0.23
CA GLN A 142 6.02 22.09 0.98
C GLN A 142 6.37 20.97 1.97
N MET A 143 5.53 19.94 2.05
CA MET A 143 5.80 18.76 2.88
C MET A 143 5.08 17.51 2.34
N LEU A 144 5.82 16.45 2.14
CA LEU A 144 5.26 15.14 1.83
C LEU A 144 5.33 14.23 3.05
N GLN A 145 4.26 13.51 3.34
CA GLN A 145 4.28 12.39 4.28
C GLN A 145 4.59 11.13 3.50
N ILE A 146 5.66 10.43 3.86
CA ILE A 146 6.07 9.16 3.27
C ILE A 146 5.88 8.04 4.27
N ASP A 147 5.48 6.86 3.76
CA ASP A 147 5.23 5.69 4.59
C ASP A 147 5.12 4.43 3.74
N GLY A 148 5.34 3.26 4.38
CA GLY A 148 5.08 1.94 3.83
C GLY A 148 3.75 1.38 4.32
N SER A 149 3.08 0.60 3.48
CA SER A 149 1.84 -0.12 3.84
C SER A 149 1.94 -1.57 3.39
N PRO A 150 2.41 -2.47 4.27
CA PRO A 150 2.34 -3.91 4.00
C PRO A 150 0.89 -4.38 4.02
N HIS A 151 0.45 -5.05 2.95
CA HIS A 151 -0.90 -5.57 2.82
C HIS A 151 -0.95 -6.73 1.82
N ASP A 152 -2.00 -7.53 1.84
CA ASP A 152 -2.27 -8.48 0.77
C ASP A 152 -2.92 -7.77 -0.43
N TRP A 153 -2.11 -6.97 -1.13
CA TRP A 153 -2.56 -6.16 -2.27
C TRP A 153 -3.10 -7.00 -3.42
N LEU A 154 -2.63 -8.23 -3.54
CA LEU A 154 -2.99 -9.14 -4.63
C LEU A 154 -4.01 -10.21 -4.23
N GLU A 155 -4.52 -10.20 -3.00
CA GLU A 155 -5.54 -11.14 -2.51
C GLU A 155 -5.17 -12.60 -2.78
N GLY A 156 -3.92 -12.98 -2.48
CA GLY A 156 -3.40 -14.33 -2.71
C GLY A 156 -3.08 -14.69 -4.17
N ARG A 157 -3.34 -13.79 -5.15
CA ARG A 157 -2.99 -14.03 -6.57
C ARG A 157 -1.50 -13.94 -6.88
N GLY A 158 -0.70 -13.45 -5.95
CA GLY A 158 0.74 -13.25 -6.10
C GLY A 158 1.43 -13.04 -4.76
N PRO A 159 2.71 -12.59 -4.76
CA PRO A 159 3.45 -12.38 -3.53
C PRO A 159 2.82 -11.26 -2.68
N ARG A 160 3.03 -11.31 -1.37
CA ARG A 160 2.74 -10.16 -0.51
C ARG A 160 3.61 -8.99 -0.92
N LEU A 161 3.01 -7.82 -0.99
CA LEU A 161 3.68 -6.59 -1.38
C LEU A 161 3.51 -5.52 -0.30
N THR A 162 4.47 -4.61 -0.25
CA THR A 162 4.38 -3.36 0.51
C THR A 162 4.22 -2.21 -0.47
N LEU A 163 3.20 -1.40 -0.28
CA LEU A 163 3.04 -0.15 -1.01
C LEU A 163 3.84 0.94 -0.30
N VAL A 164 4.85 1.47 -0.98
CA VAL A 164 5.63 2.63 -0.52
C VAL A 164 5.11 3.85 -1.28
N GLY A 165 4.78 4.94 -0.57
CA GLY A 165 4.17 6.09 -1.23
C GLY A 165 4.29 7.38 -0.44
N ALA A 166 3.96 8.47 -1.12
CA ALA A 166 3.96 9.80 -0.56
C ALA A 166 2.60 10.48 -0.74
N ILE A 167 2.18 11.24 0.26
CA ILE A 167 1.01 12.11 0.18
C ILE A 167 1.42 13.54 0.49
N ASP A 168 1.01 14.48 -0.37
CA ASP A 168 1.19 15.90 -0.12
C ASP A 168 0.31 16.38 1.04
N ASP A 169 0.92 17.06 2.00
CA ASP A 169 0.22 17.49 3.21
C ASP A 169 -0.78 18.62 2.94
N ALA A 170 -0.49 19.50 2.00
CA ALA A 170 -1.34 20.62 1.65
C ALA A 170 -2.59 20.17 0.89
N THR A 171 -2.41 19.39 -0.14
CA THR A 171 -3.46 19.02 -1.10
C THR A 171 -4.07 17.65 -0.84
N GLY A 172 -3.27 16.69 -0.37
CA GLY A 172 -3.64 15.28 -0.31
C GLY A 172 -3.43 14.55 -1.64
N LYS A 173 -2.75 15.16 -2.62
CA LYS A 173 -2.29 14.46 -3.83
C LYS A 173 -1.26 13.39 -3.48
N VAL A 174 -1.20 12.35 -4.30
CA VAL A 174 -0.16 11.31 -4.26
C VAL A 174 0.73 11.53 -5.47
N PRO A 175 1.90 12.18 -5.32
CA PRO A 175 2.78 12.48 -6.43
C PRO A 175 3.36 11.21 -7.04
N TYR A 176 3.72 10.24 -6.19
CA TYR A 176 4.21 8.93 -6.61
C TYR A 176 3.96 7.87 -5.54
N ALA A 177 3.86 6.63 -5.98
CA ALA A 177 3.82 5.44 -5.15
C ALA A 177 4.27 4.22 -5.95
N LEU A 178 4.78 3.19 -5.28
CA LEU A 178 5.18 1.93 -5.91
C LEU A 178 4.97 0.74 -4.98
N LEU A 179 4.71 -0.42 -5.56
CA LEU A 179 4.56 -1.69 -4.88
C LEU A 179 5.88 -2.47 -4.96
N ARG A 180 6.36 -2.97 -3.82
CA ARG A 180 7.59 -3.74 -3.68
C ARG A 180 7.35 -4.97 -2.82
N ARG A 181 8.29 -5.93 -2.85
CA ARG A 181 8.21 -7.12 -1.98
C ARG A 181 8.34 -6.79 -0.50
N GLN A 182 9.13 -5.76 -0.18
CA GLN A 182 9.38 -5.32 1.19
C GLN A 182 9.60 -3.81 1.24
N GLU A 183 9.53 -3.26 2.43
CA GLU A 183 9.91 -1.89 2.72
C GLU A 183 11.42 -1.83 2.97
N ASP A 184 12.14 -1.14 2.10
CA ASP A 184 13.59 -1.02 2.14
C ASP A 184 14.05 0.36 1.67
N SER A 185 15.32 0.66 1.89
CA SER A 185 15.93 1.93 1.46
C SER A 185 15.80 2.14 -0.05
N GLN A 186 15.96 1.08 -0.87
CA GLN A 186 15.83 1.17 -2.33
C GLN A 186 14.41 1.60 -2.73
N GLY A 187 13.38 1.14 -2.01
CA GLY A 187 11.99 1.56 -2.25
C GLY A 187 11.79 3.05 -2.07
N TYR A 188 12.40 3.62 -1.03
CA TYR A 188 12.31 5.07 -0.78
C TYR A 188 13.17 5.90 -1.74
N PHE A 189 14.30 5.37 -2.22
CA PHE A 189 15.07 5.98 -3.30
C PHE A 189 14.24 6.08 -4.59
N LEU A 190 13.64 4.96 -5.03
CA LEU A 190 12.77 4.91 -6.20
C LEU A 190 11.51 5.77 -6.04
N LEU A 191 10.95 5.85 -4.81
CA LEU A 191 9.84 6.75 -4.51
C LEU A 191 10.23 8.20 -4.75
N LEU A 192 11.36 8.64 -4.19
CA LEU A 192 11.80 10.02 -4.27
C LEU A 192 12.26 10.37 -5.69
N GLU A 193 12.94 9.47 -6.38
CA GLU A 193 13.28 9.62 -7.80
C GLU A 193 12.03 9.84 -8.66
N GLY A 194 10.99 9.00 -8.47
CA GLY A 194 9.73 9.13 -9.18
C GLY A 194 8.96 10.43 -8.87
N ILE A 195 9.08 10.96 -7.64
CA ILE A 195 8.53 12.27 -7.25
C ILE A 195 9.29 13.39 -7.95
N VAL A 196 10.63 13.38 -7.86
CA VAL A 196 11.48 14.43 -8.43
C VAL A 196 11.33 14.49 -9.95
N ALA A 197 11.23 13.36 -10.62
CA ALA A 197 11.03 13.29 -12.06
C ALA A 197 9.69 13.88 -12.53
N ARG A 198 8.64 13.83 -11.69
CA ARG A 198 7.29 14.28 -12.07
C ARG A 198 6.95 15.69 -11.59
N GLU A 199 7.26 15.98 -10.35
CA GLU A 199 6.84 17.21 -9.67
C GLU A 199 8.02 18.15 -9.39
N GLY A 200 9.20 17.58 -9.05
CA GLY A 200 10.36 18.26 -8.55
C GLY A 200 10.74 17.84 -7.12
N ILE A 201 11.73 18.50 -6.55
CA ILE A 201 12.26 18.25 -5.21
C ILE A 201 11.34 18.90 -4.18
N PRO A 202 10.73 18.13 -3.23
CA PRO A 202 9.91 18.70 -2.17
C PRO A 202 10.76 19.40 -1.11
N LEU A 203 10.21 20.40 -0.40
CA LEU A 203 10.97 21.12 0.62
C LEU A 203 11.22 20.28 1.88
N SER A 204 10.29 19.40 2.24
CA SER A 204 10.45 18.56 3.42
C SER A 204 9.74 17.21 3.29
N LEU A 205 10.31 16.20 3.96
CA LEU A 205 9.73 14.86 4.10
C LEU A 205 9.38 14.60 5.57
N TYR A 206 8.16 14.15 5.80
CA TYR A 206 7.66 13.74 7.11
C TYR A 206 7.54 12.21 7.14
N HIS A 207 8.32 11.56 8.01
CA HIS A 207 8.42 10.10 8.08
C HIS A 207 8.49 9.61 9.53
N ASP A 208 8.42 8.30 9.75
CA ASP A 208 8.64 7.71 11.07
C ASP A 208 10.13 7.67 11.42
N ARG A 209 10.41 7.08 12.58
CA ARG A 209 11.78 6.87 13.06
C ARG A 209 12.32 5.49 12.68
N HIS A 210 11.94 5.00 11.50
CA HIS A 210 12.47 3.74 11.01
C HIS A 210 13.97 3.84 10.74
N SER A 211 14.69 2.72 10.87
CA SER A 211 16.16 2.65 10.69
C SER A 211 16.65 3.05 9.29
N ILE A 212 15.76 3.10 8.30
CA ILE A 212 16.03 3.63 6.96
C ILE A 212 16.35 5.14 7.03
N PHE A 213 15.69 5.87 7.91
CA PHE A 213 15.80 7.33 8.03
C PHE A 213 16.77 7.77 9.12
N TYR A 214 16.90 6.97 10.20
CA TYR A 214 17.74 7.27 11.35
C TYR A 214 18.52 6.05 11.79
N HIS A 215 19.74 6.28 12.24
CA HIS A 215 20.47 5.26 12.99
C HIS A 215 19.79 5.04 14.35
N THR A 216 19.52 3.80 14.69
CA THR A 216 19.05 3.43 16.03
C THR A 216 20.14 3.74 17.05
N MET A 217 19.74 4.21 18.25
CA MET A 217 20.67 4.56 19.33
C MET A 217 21.56 3.39 19.78
N ASP A 218 21.18 2.15 19.45
CA ASP A 218 21.87 0.92 19.86
C ASP A 218 23.07 0.52 18.98
N LYS A 219 23.35 1.26 17.89
CA LYS A 219 24.59 1.05 17.12
C LYS A 219 25.70 1.81 17.80
N GLU A 220 26.75 1.07 18.21
CA GLU A 220 28.01 1.65 18.68
C GLU A 220 28.54 2.65 17.64
N GLU A 221 28.86 3.85 18.12
CA GLU A 221 29.44 4.88 17.26
C GLU A 221 30.83 4.42 16.84
N SER A 222 31.17 4.56 15.58
CA SER A 222 32.53 4.31 15.12
C SER A 222 33.48 5.32 15.72
N LEU A 223 34.77 4.95 15.85
CA LEU A 223 35.80 5.84 16.39
C LEU A 223 35.87 7.18 15.61
N GLU A 224 35.59 7.15 14.30
CA GLU A 224 35.54 8.33 13.45
C GLU A 224 34.36 9.23 13.84
N GLU A 225 33.16 8.64 14.07
CA GLU A 225 31.95 9.38 14.49
C GLU A 225 32.09 10.01 15.88
N GLN A 226 32.79 9.31 16.79
CA GLN A 226 33.10 9.82 18.12
C GLN A 226 34.09 11.01 18.06
N LEU A 227 35.07 10.96 17.17
CA LEU A 227 36.02 12.03 16.96
C LEU A 227 35.41 13.27 16.28
N GLU A 228 34.49 13.04 15.33
CA GLU A 228 33.83 14.12 14.63
C GLU A 228 32.61 14.70 15.39
N GLY A 229 32.16 14.03 16.47
CA GLY A 229 31.00 14.44 17.27
C GLY A 229 29.68 14.45 16.48
N LYS A 230 29.65 13.80 15.30
CA LYS A 230 28.47 13.69 14.43
C LYS A 230 28.37 12.27 13.88
N ARG A 231 27.18 11.70 13.98
CA ARG A 231 26.87 10.42 13.32
C ARG A 231 26.76 10.62 11.81
N LYS A 232 27.36 9.71 11.03
CA LYS A 232 27.17 9.67 9.59
C LYS A 232 25.70 9.43 9.28
N PRO A 233 25.08 10.15 8.33
CA PRO A 233 23.68 9.95 7.96
C PRO A 233 23.47 8.55 7.38
N THR A 234 22.24 8.03 7.47
CA THR A 234 21.85 6.85 6.70
C THR A 234 21.96 7.15 5.20
N GLN A 235 21.93 6.13 4.36
CA GLN A 235 21.94 6.34 2.90
C GLN A 235 20.80 7.26 2.44
N PHE A 236 19.59 7.09 3.01
CA PHE A 236 18.46 7.96 2.71
C PHE A 236 18.61 9.36 3.34
N GLY A 237 19.20 9.45 4.54
CA GLY A 237 19.54 10.73 5.17
C GLY A 237 20.51 11.55 4.31
N ARG A 238 21.58 10.90 3.80
CA ARG A 238 22.50 11.51 2.83
C ARG A 238 21.78 12.00 1.57
N LEU A 239 20.87 11.20 1.01
CA LEU A 239 20.10 11.60 -0.17
C LEU A 239 19.26 12.86 0.10
N MET A 240 18.61 12.94 1.27
CA MET A 240 17.87 14.14 1.66
C MET A 240 18.77 15.36 1.78
N GLU A 241 19.97 15.22 2.39
CA GLU A 241 20.95 16.28 2.50
C GLU A 241 21.44 16.76 1.13
N GLU A 242 21.76 15.85 0.22
CA GLU A 242 22.19 16.18 -1.15
C GLU A 242 21.10 16.91 -1.95
N LEU A 243 19.83 16.60 -1.71
CA LEU A 243 18.70 17.27 -2.37
C LEU A 243 18.23 18.53 -1.62
N GLY A 244 18.81 18.86 -0.49
CA GLY A 244 18.38 20.00 0.33
C GLY A 244 17.01 19.81 0.97
N ILE A 245 16.55 18.58 1.15
CA ILE A 245 15.24 18.23 1.71
C ILE A 245 15.32 18.21 3.23
N THR A 246 14.43 18.95 3.90
CA THR A 246 14.33 18.93 5.36
C THR A 246 13.67 17.64 5.83
N SER A 247 14.39 16.85 6.63
CA SER A 247 13.88 15.65 7.29
C SER A 247 13.09 16.00 8.54
N ILE A 248 11.84 15.53 8.67
CA ILE A 248 10.99 15.77 9.82
C ILE A 248 10.51 14.41 10.37
N ALA A 249 11.03 14.04 11.55
CA ALA A 249 10.61 12.82 12.22
C ALA A 249 9.26 12.96 12.91
N ALA A 250 8.39 11.98 12.75
CA ALA A 250 7.14 11.91 13.49
C ALA A 250 7.40 11.60 14.97
N HIS A 251 6.90 12.43 15.87
CA HIS A 251 6.98 12.20 17.31
C HIS A 251 5.88 11.27 17.83
N SER A 252 4.81 11.06 17.07
CA SER A 252 3.71 10.16 17.44
C SER A 252 3.03 9.55 16.22
N PRO A 253 2.45 8.35 16.33
CA PRO A 253 1.67 7.73 15.26
C PRO A 253 0.50 8.62 14.77
N GLN A 254 -0.14 9.36 15.68
CA GLN A 254 -1.26 10.24 15.34
C GLN A 254 -0.87 11.38 14.39
N ALA A 255 0.39 11.75 14.37
CA ALA A 255 0.91 12.80 13.48
C ALA A 255 0.89 12.40 12.00
N LYS A 256 0.86 11.09 11.67
CA LYS A 256 0.78 10.52 10.33
C LYS A 256 -0.67 10.28 9.82
N GLY A 257 -1.70 10.81 10.47
CA GLY A 257 -3.10 10.50 10.17
C GLY A 257 -3.58 10.80 8.74
N ARG A 258 -2.80 11.48 7.87
CA ARG A 258 -3.12 11.66 6.45
C ARG A 258 -2.72 10.45 5.63
N VAL A 259 -1.48 10.00 5.79
CA VAL A 259 -1.00 8.81 5.09
C VAL A 259 -1.73 7.55 5.54
N GLU A 260 -2.08 7.42 6.83
CA GLU A 260 -2.93 6.33 7.32
C GLU A 260 -4.31 6.29 6.63
N ARG A 261 -4.93 7.46 6.43
CA ARG A 261 -6.21 7.55 5.69
C ARG A 261 -6.03 7.23 4.20
N LEU A 262 -4.90 7.61 3.62
CA LEU A 262 -4.55 7.23 2.26
C LEU A 262 -4.51 5.72 2.13
N TRP A 263 -3.80 5.03 3.03
CA TRP A 263 -3.71 3.59 3.03
C TRP A 263 -5.08 2.93 3.17
N GLY A 264 -5.92 3.41 4.07
CA GLY A 264 -7.29 2.92 4.19
C GLY A 264 -8.12 3.10 2.90
N THR A 265 -7.90 4.18 2.15
CA THR A 265 -8.56 4.40 0.85
C THR A 265 -7.99 3.50 -0.23
N PHE A 266 -6.67 3.31 -0.25
CA PHE A 266 -6.02 2.45 -1.23
C PHE A 266 -6.34 0.97 -0.99
N GLN A 267 -6.32 0.50 0.25
CA GLN A 267 -6.74 -0.85 0.60
C GLN A 267 -8.19 -1.15 0.18
N ASP A 268 -9.06 -0.14 0.25
CA ASP A 268 -10.47 -0.28 -0.14
C ASP A 268 -10.66 -0.22 -1.68
N ARG A 269 -9.84 0.53 -2.43
CA ARG A 269 -10.03 0.78 -3.86
C ARG A 269 -8.97 0.13 -4.75
N LEU A 270 -7.69 0.31 -4.42
CA LEU A 270 -6.60 -0.17 -5.26
C LEU A 270 -6.59 -1.70 -5.34
N VAL A 271 -6.89 -2.40 -4.24
CA VAL A 271 -6.99 -3.88 -4.25
C VAL A 271 -7.98 -4.35 -5.32
N SER A 272 -9.14 -3.68 -5.42
CA SER A 272 -10.16 -3.99 -6.42
C SER A 272 -9.69 -3.67 -7.86
N GLU A 273 -8.97 -2.56 -8.05
CA GLU A 273 -8.39 -2.20 -9.36
C GLU A 273 -7.28 -3.19 -9.79
N LEU A 274 -6.45 -3.64 -8.85
CA LEU A 274 -5.43 -4.66 -9.10
C LEU A 274 -6.05 -5.99 -9.49
N ARG A 275 -7.21 -6.33 -8.93
CA ARG A 275 -7.98 -7.52 -9.30
C ARG A 275 -8.49 -7.40 -10.73
N LEU A 276 -9.09 -6.27 -11.10
CA LEU A 276 -9.57 -6.00 -12.46
C LEU A 276 -8.43 -6.02 -13.50
N ALA A 277 -7.23 -5.57 -13.11
CA ALA A 277 -6.06 -5.61 -13.97
C ALA A 277 -5.42 -7.01 -14.06
N GLY A 278 -5.95 -8.02 -13.38
CA GLY A 278 -5.37 -9.35 -13.31
C GLY A 278 -3.96 -9.38 -12.72
N ALA A 279 -3.64 -8.42 -11.84
CA ALA A 279 -2.29 -8.29 -11.29
C ALA A 279 -1.93 -9.49 -10.42
N CYS A 280 -0.82 -10.16 -10.78
CA CYS A 280 -0.22 -11.29 -10.04
C CYS A 280 1.28 -11.09 -9.77
N THR A 281 1.90 -10.07 -10.37
CA THR A 281 3.30 -9.70 -10.16
C THR A 281 3.43 -8.24 -9.74
N ALA A 282 4.55 -7.86 -9.15
CA ALA A 282 4.82 -6.47 -8.75
C ALA A 282 4.79 -5.50 -9.95
N ASP A 283 5.28 -5.93 -11.11
CA ASP A 283 5.34 -5.08 -12.31
C ASP A 283 3.95 -4.78 -12.88
N VAL A 284 3.09 -5.80 -12.97
CA VAL A 284 1.69 -5.61 -13.40
C VAL A 284 0.94 -4.74 -12.40
N ALA A 285 1.18 -4.97 -11.10
CA ALA A 285 0.56 -4.20 -10.02
C ALA A 285 1.01 -2.73 -10.06
N ASN A 286 2.29 -2.45 -10.32
CA ASN A 286 2.78 -1.09 -10.47
C ASN A 286 2.19 -0.36 -11.68
N ARG A 287 2.06 -1.02 -12.83
CA ARG A 287 1.38 -0.43 -14.00
C ARG A 287 -0.08 -0.07 -13.69
N ALA A 288 -0.80 -0.97 -13.01
CA ALA A 288 -2.17 -0.70 -12.58
C ALA A 288 -2.26 0.45 -11.55
N LEU A 289 -1.34 0.48 -10.58
CA LEU A 289 -1.23 1.57 -9.61
C LEU A 289 -1.00 2.91 -10.32
N TRP A 290 -0.05 2.98 -11.24
CA TRP A 290 0.25 4.24 -11.95
C TRP A 290 -0.89 4.70 -12.86
N SER A 291 -1.71 3.80 -13.37
CA SER A 291 -2.96 4.14 -14.06
C SER A 291 -4.07 4.60 -13.10
N PHE A 292 -4.05 4.12 -11.86
CA PHE A 292 -5.00 4.51 -10.81
C PHE A 292 -4.69 5.88 -10.21
N LEU A 293 -3.42 6.26 -10.03
CA LEU A 293 -3.00 7.50 -9.37
C LEU A 293 -3.61 8.77 -10.00
N PRO A 294 -3.64 8.98 -11.33
CA PRO A 294 -4.27 10.16 -11.93
C PRO A 294 -5.76 10.27 -11.57
N ARG A 295 -6.50 9.15 -11.58
CA ARG A 295 -7.93 9.12 -11.21
C ARG A 295 -8.13 9.44 -9.73
N TYR A 296 -7.26 8.93 -8.87
CA TYR A 296 -7.23 9.28 -7.46
C TYR A 296 -6.98 10.78 -7.28
N ASN A 297 -5.93 11.31 -7.92
CA ASN A 297 -5.52 12.70 -7.82
C ASN A 297 -6.53 13.68 -8.44
N ALA A 298 -7.37 13.26 -9.37
CA ALA A 298 -8.46 14.09 -9.87
C ALA A 298 -9.65 14.18 -8.90
N ARG A 299 -9.81 13.21 -7.98
CA ARG A 299 -11.03 13.06 -7.17
C ARG A 299 -10.89 13.43 -5.71
N PHE A 300 -9.77 13.10 -5.08
CA PHE A 300 -9.61 13.16 -3.61
C PHE A 300 -8.89 14.38 -3.07
N PRO A 301 -7.98 15.02 -3.80
CA PRO A 301 -7.29 16.20 -3.32
C PRO A 301 -8.21 17.38 -3.07
N VAL A 302 -7.71 18.28 -2.25
CA VAL A 302 -8.33 19.59 -2.00
C VAL A 302 -7.39 20.68 -2.49
N PRO A 303 -7.88 21.86 -2.84
CA PRO A 303 -7.03 22.98 -3.16
C PRO A 303 -6.08 23.33 -2.01
N ALA A 304 -4.84 23.67 -2.32
CA ALA A 304 -3.91 24.25 -1.34
C ALA A 304 -4.40 25.63 -0.89
N ALA A 305 -4.03 26.06 0.31
CA ALA A 305 -4.40 27.36 0.83
C ALA A 305 -3.71 28.51 0.05
N GLN A 306 -2.51 28.25 -0.46
CA GLN A 306 -1.76 29.17 -1.33
C GLN A 306 -1.61 28.54 -2.72
N THR A 307 -1.78 29.35 -3.74
CA THR A 307 -1.57 28.97 -5.13
C THR A 307 -0.09 28.78 -5.44
N GLY A 308 0.21 27.99 -6.47
CA GLY A 308 1.57 27.66 -6.90
C GLY A 308 2.10 26.41 -6.23
N SER A 309 3.33 26.06 -6.56
CA SER A 309 4.02 24.87 -6.09
C SER A 309 5.32 25.23 -5.38
N ALA A 310 5.60 24.59 -4.27
CA ALA A 310 6.86 24.70 -3.53
C ALA A 310 7.89 23.65 -3.98
N TYR A 311 7.57 22.80 -4.94
CA TYR A 311 8.56 21.91 -5.55
C TYR A 311 9.64 22.70 -6.27
N VAL A 312 10.89 22.33 -6.05
CA VAL A 312 12.04 22.93 -6.73
C VAL A 312 12.42 22.05 -7.92
N LYS A 313 12.47 22.63 -9.10
CA LYS A 313 12.92 21.88 -10.28
C LYS A 313 14.43 21.65 -10.20
N PRO A 314 14.92 20.41 -10.44
CA PRO A 314 16.35 20.16 -10.53
C PRO A 314 17.02 21.03 -11.60
N GLY A 315 18.26 21.47 -11.33
CA GLY A 315 19.06 22.22 -12.32
C GLY A 315 19.43 21.37 -13.54
N ALA A 316 19.95 22.02 -14.59
CA ALA A 316 20.34 21.33 -15.82
C ALA A 316 21.47 20.29 -15.62
N GLU A 317 22.29 20.45 -14.61
CA GLU A 317 23.40 19.53 -14.28
C GLU A 317 22.98 18.37 -13.37
N PHE A 318 21.69 18.26 -13.04
CA PHE A 318 21.19 17.20 -12.19
C PHE A 318 21.21 15.87 -12.94
N LEU A 319 22.02 14.94 -12.44
CA LEU A 319 22.13 13.56 -12.96
C LEU A 319 21.45 12.60 -11.97
N PRO A 320 20.21 12.15 -12.23
CA PRO A 320 19.47 11.30 -11.31
C PRO A 320 20.24 10.07 -10.88
N GLN A 321 20.93 9.40 -11.80
CA GLN A 321 21.72 8.17 -11.53
C GLN A 321 22.89 8.38 -10.57
N GLU A 322 23.36 9.60 -10.38
CA GLU A 322 24.46 9.92 -9.45
C GLU A 322 23.96 10.36 -8.08
N VAL A 323 22.73 10.83 -8.02
CA VAL A 323 22.05 11.25 -6.80
C VAL A 323 21.28 10.09 -6.18
N PHE A 324 20.42 9.43 -6.98
CA PHE A 324 19.62 8.28 -6.54
C PHE A 324 20.42 6.97 -6.64
N CYS A 325 21.51 6.88 -5.88
CA CYS A 325 22.35 5.70 -5.78
C CYS A 325 22.83 5.52 -4.34
N PHE A 326 23.20 4.31 -3.96
CA PHE A 326 23.88 4.07 -2.69
C PHE A 326 25.35 4.42 -2.84
N LYS A 327 25.93 5.16 -1.87
CA LYS A 327 27.32 5.60 -1.89
C LYS A 327 28.10 4.97 -0.75
N TYR A 328 29.19 4.29 -1.07
CA TYR A 328 30.02 3.58 -0.12
C TYR A 328 31.46 4.01 -0.23
N GLU A 329 32.07 4.42 0.88
CA GLU A 329 33.50 4.66 0.93
C GLU A 329 34.27 3.34 0.93
N ARG A 330 35.27 3.25 0.09
CA ARG A 330 36.18 2.10 -0.01
C ARG A 330 37.63 2.58 -0.16
N THR A 331 38.58 1.78 0.36
CA THR A 331 40.01 2.00 0.14
C THR A 331 40.49 1.14 -1.02
N VAL A 332 41.17 1.77 -1.94
CA VAL A 332 41.74 1.09 -3.12
C VAL A 332 42.93 0.25 -2.69
N GLY A 333 43.01 -0.98 -3.18
CA GLY A 333 44.15 -1.87 -2.97
C GLY A 333 45.44 -1.35 -3.59
N VAL A 334 46.56 -2.00 -3.27
CA VAL A 334 47.90 -1.64 -3.80
C VAL A 334 48.01 -1.91 -5.34
N ASP A 335 47.15 -2.72 -5.85
CA ASP A 335 46.98 -3.11 -7.23
C ASP A 335 45.99 -2.24 -8.05
N ASN A 336 45.58 -1.10 -7.49
CA ASN A 336 44.53 -0.23 -8.01
C ASN A 336 43.15 -0.91 -8.15
N VAL A 337 42.87 -1.96 -7.38
CA VAL A 337 41.57 -2.63 -7.37
C VAL A 337 40.76 -2.19 -6.17
N VAL A 338 39.49 -1.91 -6.41
CA VAL A 338 38.48 -1.69 -5.39
C VAL A 338 37.54 -2.89 -5.33
N GLN A 339 37.32 -3.41 -4.12
CA GLN A 339 36.39 -4.51 -3.91
C GLN A 339 35.06 -3.99 -3.32
N PHE A 340 33.96 -4.41 -3.93
CA PHE A 340 32.62 -4.15 -3.45
C PHE A 340 31.73 -5.39 -3.61
N GLY A 341 31.40 -6.03 -2.48
CA GLY A 341 30.75 -7.34 -2.51
C GLY A 341 31.58 -8.38 -3.25
N GLU A 342 31.00 -9.00 -4.25
CA GLU A 342 31.69 -9.97 -5.15
C GLU A 342 32.39 -9.30 -6.32
N HIS A 343 32.17 -8.00 -6.54
CA HIS A 343 32.74 -7.26 -7.65
C HIS A 343 34.12 -6.72 -7.30
N ARG A 344 35.07 -6.94 -8.21
CA ARG A 344 36.43 -6.39 -8.16
C ARG A 344 36.60 -5.48 -9.39
N MET A 345 36.82 -4.20 -9.14
CA MET A 345 36.93 -3.18 -10.19
C MET A 345 38.35 -2.61 -10.17
N GLN A 346 39.04 -2.75 -11.29
CA GLN A 346 40.35 -2.12 -11.46
C GLN A 346 40.16 -0.71 -11.98
N ILE A 347 40.70 0.25 -11.23
CA ILE A 347 40.68 1.67 -11.58
C ILE A 347 41.75 1.93 -12.63
N MET A 348 41.34 2.58 -13.70
CA MET A 348 42.25 2.97 -14.77
C MET A 348 43.05 4.23 -14.40
N PRO A 349 44.31 4.36 -14.80
CA PRO A 349 45.07 5.57 -14.60
C PRO A 349 44.44 6.74 -15.35
N THR A 350 44.55 7.94 -14.77
CA THR A 350 44.13 9.18 -15.45
C THR A 350 45.36 10.03 -15.80
N ALA A 351 45.16 11.05 -16.61
CA ALA A 351 46.28 11.97 -16.97
C ALA A 351 46.81 12.72 -15.72
N GLU A 352 45.98 12.93 -14.71
CA GLU A 352 46.37 13.64 -13.48
C GLU A 352 47.00 12.69 -12.43
N ARG A 353 46.68 11.40 -12.47
CA ARG A 353 47.12 10.45 -11.47
C ARG A 353 47.29 9.03 -12.03
N ALA A 354 48.50 8.54 -11.94
CA ALA A 354 48.84 7.19 -12.47
C ALA A 354 48.37 6.05 -11.54
N SER A 355 48.25 6.27 -10.24
CA SER A 355 47.84 5.25 -9.25
C SER A 355 46.94 5.81 -8.18
N TYR A 356 45.87 5.07 -7.90
CA TYR A 356 44.94 5.34 -6.80
C TYR A 356 45.14 4.42 -5.60
N ALA A 357 46.25 3.66 -5.56
CA ALA A 357 46.56 2.76 -4.46
C ALA A 357 46.45 3.47 -3.09
N ARG A 358 45.77 2.83 -2.13
CA ARG A 358 45.45 3.35 -0.79
C ARG A 358 44.61 4.62 -0.74
N ALA A 359 44.07 5.10 -1.88
CA ALA A 359 43.14 6.23 -1.86
C ALA A 359 41.77 5.80 -1.34
N LYS A 360 41.05 6.70 -0.66
CA LYS A 360 39.65 6.55 -0.32
C LYS A 360 38.82 6.99 -1.55
N VAL A 361 37.99 6.09 -2.07
CA VAL A 361 37.09 6.31 -3.22
C VAL A 361 35.67 6.06 -2.79
N GLN A 362 34.70 6.65 -3.50
CA GLN A 362 33.28 6.33 -3.36
C GLN A 362 32.86 5.36 -4.45
N VAL A 363 32.23 4.27 -4.05
CA VAL A 363 31.57 3.34 -4.98
C VAL A 363 30.07 3.69 -4.96
N HIS A 364 29.55 4.06 -6.11
CA HIS A 364 28.11 4.31 -6.32
C HIS A 364 27.47 3.03 -6.86
N GLU A 365 26.56 2.47 -6.09
CA GLU A 365 25.69 1.38 -6.51
C GLU A 365 24.36 1.99 -6.98
N ARG A 366 24.13 1.98 -8.29
CA ARG A 366 22.94 2.56 -8.90
C ARG A 366 21.71 1.68 -8.76
N MET A 367 20.54 2.22 -9.00
CA MET A 367 19.26 1.51 -8.86
C MET A 367 19.10 0.34 -9.85
N ASP A 368 19.83 0.36 -10.96
CA ASP A 368 19.91 -0.72 -11.95
C ASP A 368 20.95 -1.82 -11.60
N GLY A 369 21.65 -1.66 -10.46
CA GLY A 369 22.70 -2.57 -10.02
C GLY A 369 24.07 -2.29 -10.63
N SER A 370 24.21 -1.30 -11.50
CA SER A 370 25.51 -0.91 -12.03
C SER A 370 26.37 -0.21 -10.99
N LEU A 371 27.69 -0.38 -11.07
CA LEU A 371 28.65 0.22 -10.15
C LEU A 371 29.48 1.29 -10.86
N ALA A 372 29.73 2.37 -10.16
CA ALA A 372 30.61 3.44 -10.63
C ALA A 372 31.55 3.88 -9.50
N VAL A 373 32.78 4.24 -9.83
CA VAL A 373 33.81 4.64 -8.87
C VAL A 373 34.08 6.13 -9.02
N TYR A 374 34.12 6.83 -7.89
CA TYR A 374 34.38 8.28 -7.84
C TYR A 374 35.53 8.58 -6.86
N TYR A 375 36.38 9.51 -7.26
CA TYR A 375 37.42 10.05 -6.40
C TYR A 375 37.29 11.57 -6.34
N GLN A 376 37.10 12.11 -5.14
CA GLN A 376 36.91 13.57 -4.93
C GLN A 376 35.82 14.17 -5.84
N GLY A 377 34.69 13.46 -6.00
CA GLY A 377 33.56 13.89 -6.84
C GLY A 377 33.74 13.67 -8.35
N ARG A 378 34.90 13.15 -8.81
CA ARG A 378 35.15 12.87 -10.23
C ARG A 378 34.98 11.40 -10.52
N TYR A 379 34.28 11.07 -11.60
CA TYR A 379 34.12 9.70 -12.08
C TYR A 379 35.47 9.12 -12.51
N LEU A 380 35.77 7.90 -12.12
CA LEU A 380 36.93 7.14 -12.52
C LEU A 380 36.51 5.99 -13.44
N ALA A 381 37.13 5.90 -14.60
CA ALA A 381 36.96 4.75 -15.46
C ALA A 381 37.46 3.48 -14.74
N SER A 382 36.65 2.45 -14.70
CA SER A 382 37.00 1.16 -14.10
C SER A 382 36.55 0.02 -14.99
N GLN A 383 37.25 -1.11 -14.89
CA GLN A 383 36.93 -2.36 -15.61
C GLN A 383 36.93 -3.52 -14.60
N PRO A 384 36.28 -4.64 -14.90
CA PRO A 384 36.38 -5.83 -14.07
C PRO A 384 37.86 -6.20 -13.88
N ALA A 385 38.28 -6.39 -12.62
CA ALA A 385 39.67 -6.80 -12.37
C ALA A 385 39.91 -8.24 -12.84
N PRO A 386 41.07 -8.53 -13.37
CA PRO A 386 41.46 -9.90 -13.68
C PRO A 386 41.39 -10.81 -12.45
N LEU A 387 41.01 -12.05 -12.65
CA LEU A 387 41.08 -13.05 -11.60
C LEU A 387 42.54 -13.22 -11.16
N GLU A 388 42.83 -13.10 -9.88
CA GLU A 388 44.16 -13.43 -9.36
C GLU A 388 44.40 -14.91 -9.55
N ALA A 389 45.54 -15.25 -10.16
CA ALA A 389 46.02 -16.62 -10.18
C ALA A 389 46.16 -17.10 -8.72
N PRO A 390 45.76 -18.33 -8.38
CA PRO A 390 45.96 -18.84 -7.04
C PRO A 390 47.45 -18.85 -6.70
N VAL A 391 47.84 -18.05 -5.69
CA VAL A 391 49.23 -18.04 -5.22
C VAL A 391 49.47 -19.33 -4.45
N LEU A 392 50.18 -20.26 -5.06
CA LEU A 392 50.67 -21.45 -4.40
C LEU A 392 51.75 -21.01 -3.42
N ARG A 393 51.40 -20.78 -2.18
CA ARG A 393 52.40 -20.61 -1.12
C ARG A 393 52.96 -21.97 -0.78
N SER A 394 54.29 -22.15 -0.99
CA SER A 394 54.98 -23.30 -0.47
C SER A 394 54.77 -23.32 1.07
N ARG A 395 54.09 -24.33 1.59
CA ARG A 395 54.02 -24.56 3.01
C ARG A 395 55.49 -24.93 3.43
N LYS A 396 56.15 -24.07 4.20
CA LYS A 396 57.32 -24.47 4.97
C LYS A 396 56.84 -25.61 5.86
N MET A 397 57.17 -26.85 5.51
CA MET A 397 57.03 -27.94 6.46
C MET A 397 57.92 -27.59 7.64
N LYS A 398 57.36 -27.34 8.79
CA LYS A 398 58.07 -27.40 10.06
C LYS A 398 58.51 -28.86 10.19
N THR A 399 59.79 -29.12 9.90
CA THR A 399 60.43 -30.38 10.28
C THR A 399 60.40 -30.45 11.81
N ALA A 400 59.41 -31.10 12.35
CA ALA A 400 59.45 -31.56 13.74
C ALA A 400 60.49 -32.68 13.73
N LEU A 401 61.60 -32.46 14.42
CA LEU A 401 62.52 -33.51 14.77
C LEU A 401 61.74 -34.59 15.53
N PRO A 402 61.84 -35.88 15.07
CA PRO A 402 61.19 -36.94 15.82
C PRO A 402 61.93 -37.19 17.14
N ASN A 403 61.23 -37.04 18.25
CA ASN A 403 61.70 -37.65 19.50
C ASN A 403 61.76 -39.16 19.32
N MET A 404 62.96 -39.68 19.34
CA MET A 404 63.23 -41.14 19.46
C MET A 404 62.66 -41.61 20.79
N VAL A 405 61.60 -42.38 20.76
CA VAL A 405 61.23 -43.33 21.80
C VAL A 405 61.21 -44.68 21.12
N GLN A 406 61.98 -45.58 21.78
CA GLN A 406 62.33 -46.94 21.30
C GLN A 406 61.12 -47.80 20.99
N ALA A 407 61.34 -48.60 20.02
CA ALA A 407 60.45 -49.62 19.51
C ALA A 407 60.18 -50.76 20.47
N ASP A 408 58.99 -51.27 20.49
CA ASP A 408 58.74 -52.68 20.67
C ASP A 408 57.93 -53.23 19.48
N ALA A 409 58.52 -54.25 18.87
CA ALA A 409 58.00 -54.90 17.67
C ALA A 409 56.95 -55.95 18.06
N THR A 410 55.86 -55.99 17.37
CA THR A 410 55.13 -57.23 17.08
C THR A 410 54.25 -57.06 15.84
N PRO A 411 53.98 -58.15 15.07
CA PRO A 411 53.83 -58.12 13.64
C PRO A 411 52.39 -58.03 13.17
N LEU A 412 52.25 -57.63 11.90
CA LEU A 412 51.03 -57.57 11.08
C LEU A 412 50.26 -58.88 11.02
N PRO A 413 48.96 -58.83 10.82
CA PRO A 413 48.30 -59.69 9.87
C PRO A 413 47.63 -58.94 8.73
N THR A 414 47.92 -59.43 7.54
CA THR A 414 47.16 -59.23 6.28
C THR A 414 45.74 -59.69 6.44
N ASN A 415 44.75 -58.89 6.00
CA ASN A 415 43.68 -59.37 5.15
C ASN A 415 42.84 -58.25 4.52
N ASN A 416 42.64 -58.46 3.24
CA ASN A 416 41.63 -57.83 2.41
C ASN A 416 40.24 -57.92 3.02
N GLU A 417 39.47 -56.84 2.94
CA GLU A 417 38.08 -56.94 2.57
C GLU A 417 37.41 -55.55 2.40
N ALA A 418 36.83 -55.37 1.25
CA ALA A 418 35.60 -54.69 0.87
C ALA A 418 35.31 -53.26 1.39
N LEU A 419 35.35 -52.32 0.46
CA LEU A 419 34.72 -51.03 0.49
C LEU A 419 33.19 -51.12 0.75
N VAL A 420 32.70 -50.53 1.82
CA VAL A 420 31.29 -50.25 2.04
C VAL A 420 31.10 -48.74 2.03
N PRO A 421 30.16 -48.16 1.25
CA PRO A 421 29.94 -46.74 1.18
C PRO A 421 29.19 -46.22 2.43
N ILE A 422 29.67 -45.11 3.00
CA ILE A 422 29.04 -44.41 4.10
C ILE A 422 27.88 -43.56 3.55
N PRO A 423 26.68 -43.62 4.09
CA PRO A 423 25.59 -42.73 3.71
C PRO A 423 25.78 -41.38 4.39
N THR A 424 25.81 -40.33 3.59
CA THR A 424 25.76 -38.91 4.02
C THR A 424 24.32 -38.53 4.30
N GLU A 425 23.83 -38.74 5.51
CA GLU A 425 22.64 -38.06 5.99
C GLU A 425 23.03 -36.76 6.69
N VAL A 426 22.80 -35.65 6.02
CA VAL A 426 22.86 -34.32 6.62
C VAL A 426 21.52 -34.11 7.35
N ARG A 427 21.53 -34.25 8.65
CA ARG A 427 20.39 -33.87 9.50
C ARG A 427 20.29 -32.33 9.57
N PRO A 428 19.13 -31.72 9.34
CA PRO A 428 18.95 -30.28 9.57
C PRO A 428 19.10 -29.98 11.07
N ARG A 429 19.95 -29.03 11.41
CA ARG A 429 20.05 -28.50 12.78
C ARG A 429 18.76 -27.80 13.14
N ILE A 430 17.99 -28.41 14.05
CA ILE A 430 16.87 -27.75 14.71
C ILE A 430 17.48 -26.66 15.64
N PRO A 431 17.04 -25.40 15.53
CA PRO A 431 17.51 -24.37 16.45
C PRO A 431 17.11 -24.73 17.88
N ALA A 432 18.07 -24.65 18.81
CA ALA A 432 17.84 -24.94 20.22
C ALA A 432 16.74 -24.02 20.77
N ARG A 433 15.77 -24.60 21.50
CA ARG A 433 14.75 -23.82 22.21
C ARG A 433 15.45 -22.87 23.20
N PRO A 434 15.02 -21.61 23.28
CA PRO A 434 15.58 -20.67 24.23
C PRO A 434 15.38 -21.17 25.66
N ALA A 435 16.36 -20.88 26.53
CA ALA A 435 16.35 -21.27 27.95
C ALA A 435 15.06 -20.77 28.64
N ARG A 436 14.61 -21.48 29.67
CA ARG A 436 13.35 -21.20 30.38
C ARG A 436 13.20 -19.74 30.88
N ASN A 437 14.28 -19.03 31.08
CA ASN A 437 14.30 -17.64 31.55
C ASN A 437 14.47 -16.59 30.44
N HIS A 438 14.32 -16.98 29.17
CA HIS A 438 14.45 -16.02 28.05
C HIS A 438 13.21 -15.12 27.98
N PRO A 439 13.38 -13.79 27.80
CA PRO A 439 12.26 -12.81 27.78
C PRO A 439 11.16 -13.13 26.76
N TRP A 440 11.44 -13.89 25.71
CA TRP A 440 10.47 -14.29 24.70
C TRP A 440 9.43 -15.31 25.20
N ASN A 441 9.72 -16.05 26.28
CA ASN A 441 8.77 -17.02 26.82
C ASN A 441 7.58 -16.38 27.54
N SER A 442 7.69 -15.11 27.97
CA SER A 442 6.59 -14.35 28.56
C SER A 442 5.63 -13.77 27.52
N TYR A 443 6.05 -13.69 26.23
CA TYR A 443 5.20 -13.19 25.14
C TYR A 443 4.23 -14.26 24.57
N ILE A 444 4.56 -15.54 24.72
CA ILE A 444 3.78 -16.65 24.15
C ILE A 444 2.61 -17.06 25.07
N SER A 445 2.73 -16.83 26.37
CA SER A 445 1.67 -17.17 27.35
C SER A 445 0.49 -16.17 27.40
N GLY A 446 0.60 -15.01 26.73
CA GLY A 446 -0.44 -13.96 26.69
C GLY A 446 -1.52 -14.15 25.61
N PHE A 447 -1.41 -15.13 24.70
CA PHE A 447 -2.34 -15.29 23.57
C PHE A 447 -3.32 -16.47 23.70
N ALA A 448 -3.33 -17.18 24.81
CA ALA A 448 -4.19 -18.37 25.00
C ALA A 448 -5.53 -18.08 25.71
N HIS A 449 -5.82 -16.85 26.13
CA HIS A 449 -7.12 -16.46 26.69
C HIS A 449 -7.44 -15.00 26.30
N ARG A 450 -8.07 -14.83 25.12
CA ARG A 450 -9.15 -13.85 24.85
C ARG A 450 -9.77 -14.11 23.49
#